data_8df4a9bb5166efc520a95f5e1ef9dde5
#
_entry.id   8df4a9bb5166efc520a95f5e1ef9dde5
#
_cell.length_a   1.000
_cell.length_b   1.000
_cell.length_c   1.000
_cell.angle_alpha   90.00
_cell.angle_beta   90.00
_cell.angle_gamma   90.00
#
_symmetry.space_group_name_H-M   'P 1'
#
loop_
_entity.id
_entity.type
_entity.pdbx_description
1 polymer ?
#
loop_
_entity_poly.entity_id
_entity_poly.type
_entity_poly.pdbx_seq_one_letter_code
_entity_poly.pdbx_strand_id
1 'polypeptide(L)'
;GVQTCALPIFTPDVLPSDVTGYSIYDKNTGTMRYQRGAVLCNLFLADELNRATSRTQSALLQAMEEGAVTVDNNTYPVPQPFIVIATQNPTGAKGTQMLPDSQMDRFMLRLSIGYPSPEDEAEMIRRKQKSISLDSVQQVVSKSELMQIRQEVSAVFVKDEVVDYIVQLCGATRNDPRILQGASPRASLALTSLAKATAWIQGRDYVLPRDVRFIFRDCIEHRLLWSDASDPRAHADIMRSIAGSIKAPN
;
A
#
# COMPACT_ATOMS: atom_id res chain seq x y z
N GLY A 1 -5.20 -2.58 26.41
CA GLY A 1 -3.95 -2.52 25.67
C GLY A 1 -4.19 -1.87 24.31
N VAL A 2 -3.27 -1.07 23.81
CA VAL A 2 -3.36 -0.50 22.47
C VAL A 2 -3.15 -1.63 21.47
N GLN A 3 -4.14 -1.89 20.60
CA GLN A 3 -4.01 -2.88 19.55
C GLN A 3 -2.96 -2.37 18.53
N THR A 4 -1.81 -3.05 18.46
CA THR A 4 -0.71 -2.65 17.57
C THR A 4 -0.87 -3.22 16.17
N CYS A 5 -1.60 -4.32 16.02
CA CYS A 5 -1.85 -5.00 14.75
C CYS A 5 -3.31 -5.48 14.67
N ALA A 6 -3.91 -5.36 13.50
CA ALA A 6 -5.20 -5.94 13.16
C ALA A 6 -5.06 -6.75 11.86
N LEU A 7 -5.64 -7.95 11.84
CA LEU A 7 -5.56 -8.93 10.74
C LEU A 7 -6.98 -9.36 10.32
N PRO A 8 -7.86 -8.45 9.86
CA PRO A 8 -9.17 -8.85 9.39
C PRO A 8 -9.05 -9.58 8.04
N ILE A 9 -9.70 -10.75 7.95
CA ILE A 9 -9.99 -11.39 6.66
C ILE A 9 -11.27 -10.75 6.14
N PHE A 10 -11.20 -10.11 4.98
CA PHE A 10 -12.35 -9.47 4.39
C PHE A 10 -13.28 -10.51 3.75
N THR A 11 -14.53 -10.43 4.11
CA THR A 11 -15.65 -11.21 3.55
C THR A 11 -16.76 -10.23 3.13
N PRO A 12 -17.75 -10.65 2.33
CA PRO A 12 -18.89 -9.80 1.97
C PRO A 12 -19.68 -9.30 3.19
N ASP A 13 -19.57 -9.98 4.34
CA ASP A 13 -20.30 -9.65 5.57
C ASP A 13 -19.62 -8.59 6.42
N VAL A 14 -18.34 -8.26 6.14
CA VAL A 14 -17.60 -7.20 6.87
C VAL A 14 -18.20 -5.85 6.54
N LEU A 15 -18.69 -5.17 7.57
CA LEU A 15 -19.33 -3.87 7.46
C LEU A 15 -18.31 -2.71 7.52
N PRO A 16 -18.61 -1.53 6.97
CA PRO A 16 -17.80 -0.32 7.18
C PRO A 16 -17.58 -0.01 8.67
N SER A 17 -18.58 -0.23 9.51
CA SER A 17 -18.52 -0.02 10.97
C SER A 17 -17.53 -0.95 11.67
N ASP A 18 -17.26 -2.14 11.14
CA ASP A 18 -16.23 -3.04 11.68
C ASP A 18 -14.83 -2.45 11.46
N VAL A 19 -14.67 -1.73 10.37
CA VAL A 19 -13.42 -1.04 10.03
C VAL A 19 -13.26 0.25 10.82
N THR A 20 -14.26 1.15 10.76
CA THR A 20 -14.17 2.51 11.33
C THR A 20 -14.60 2.59 12.79
N GLY A 21 -15.36 1.63 13.28
CA GLY A 21 -16.04 1.70 14.57
C GLY A 21 -17.45 2.29 14.47
N TYR A 22 -18.13 2.29 15.58
CA TYR A 22 -19.52 2.77 15.72
C TYR A 22 -19.79 3.20 17.15
N SER A 23 -20.86 3.96 17.39
CA SER A 23 -21.29 4.33 18.74
C SER A 23 -22.38 3.42 19.25
N ILE A 24 -22.28 3.07 20.55
CA ILE A 24 -23.26 2.28 21.29
C ILE A 24 -23.84 3.16 22.39
N TYR A 25 -25.14 3.08 22.60
CA TYR A 25 -25.78 3.69 23.77
C TYR A 25 -25.49 2.84 25.02
N ASP A 26 -24.77 3.41 25.97
CA ASP A 26 -24.50 2.78 27.26
C ASP A 26 -25.64 3.12 28.23
N LYS A 27 -26.47 2.11 28.53
CA LYS A 27 -27.62 2.24 29.42
C LYS A 27 -27.24 2.58 30.87
N ASN A 28 -26.01 2.24 31.31
CA ASN A 28 -25.58 2.50 32.67
C ASN A 28 -25.17 3.97 32.88
N THR A 29 -24.60 4.57 31.85
CA THR A 29 -24.13 5.97 31.89
C THR A 29 -25.09 6.94 31.22
N GLY A 30 -26.07 6.45 30.45
CA GLY A 30 -26.99 7.27 29.66
C GLY A 30 -26.33 8.01 28.49
N THR A 31 -25.12 7.60 28.08
CA THR A 31 -24.31 8.29 27.06
C THR A 31 -23.98 7.40 25.87
N MET A 32 -23.69 8.02 24.73
CA MET A 32 -23.12 7.31 23.58
C MET A 32 -21.65 7.02 23.81
N ARG A 33 -21.25 5.77 23.64
CA ARG A 33 -19.87 5.31 23.77
C ARG A 33 -19.35 4.82 22.42
N TYR A 34 -18.22 5.37 21.96
CA TYR A 34 -17.58 4.90 20.74
C TYR A 34 -16.89 3.54 20.95
N GLN A 35 -17.27 2.58 20.12
CA GLN A 35 -16.60 1.29 19.99
C GLN A 35 -15.59 1.38 18.85
N ARG A 36 -14.30 1.20 19.17
CA ARG A 36 -13.21 1.35 18.20
C ARG A 36 -13.32 0.31 17.09
N GLY A 37 -13.14 0.76 15.84
CA GLY A 37 -13.01 -0.13 14.69
C GLY A 37 -11.59 -0.69 14.53
N ALA A 38 -11.47 -1.71 13.69
CA ALA A 38 -10.22 -2.45 13.49
C ALA A 38 -9.09 -1.58 12.91
N VAL A 39 -9.42 -0.53 12.15
CA VAL A 39 -8.42 0.36 11.51
C VAL A 39 -7.65 1.23 12.52
N LEU A 40 -8.15 1.38 13.76
CA LEU A 40 -7.46 2.14 14.80
C LEU A 40 -6.30 1.35 15.41
N CYS A 41 -5.34 0.98 14.58
CA CYS A 41 -4.12 0.22 14.91
C CYS A 41 -2.92 0.80 14.17
N ASN A 42 -1.71 0.29 14.46
CA ASN A 42 -0.49 0.73 13.76
C ASN A 42 -0.24 -0.04 12.45
N LEU A 43 -0.51 -1.35 12.44
CA LEU A 43 -0.39 -2.21 11.28
C LEU A 43 -1.74 -2.86 11.00
N PHE A 44 -2.27 -2.61 9.81
CA PHE A 44 -3.54 -3.16 9.36
C PHE A 44 -3.31 -4.07 8.15
N LEU A 45 -3.53 -5.36 8.30
CA LEU A 45 -3.50 -6.32 7.20
C LEU A 45 -4.94 -6.58 6.72
N ALA A 46 -5.28 -6.04 5.56
CA ALA A 46 -6.56 -6.26 4.90
C ALA A 46 -6.45 -7.47 3.96
N ASP A 47 -6.65 -8.66 4.50
CA ASP A 47 -6.54 -9.89 3.70
C ASP A 47 -7.79 -10.08 2.82
N GLU A 48 -7.59 -10.40 1.54
CA GLU A 48 -8.64 -10.56 0.53
C GLU A 48 -9.59 -9.34 0.41
N LEU A 49 -9.03 -8.13 0.43
CA LEU A 49 -9.81 -6.87 0.41
C LEU A 49 -10.86 -6.82 -0.73
N ASN A 50 -10.58 -7.45 -1.87
CA ASN A 50 -11.49 -7.52 -3.02
C ASN A 50 -12.74 -8.39 -2.79
N ARG A 51 -12.87 -9.06 -1.64
CA ARG A 51 -14.10 -9.77 -1.23
C ARG A 51 -15.06 -8.87 -0.45
N ALA A 52 -14.58 -7.76 0.10
CA ALA A 52 -15.41 -6.80 0.79
C ALA A 52 -16.34 -6.03 -0.16
N THR A 53 -17.43 -5.51 0.37
CA THR A 53 -18.29 -4.59 -0.38
C THR A 53 -17.55 -3.30 -0.72
N SER A 54 -17.95 -2.61 -1.79
CA SER A 54 -17.35 -1.31 -2.16
C SER A 54 -17.47 -0.25 -1.06
N ARG A 55 -18.50 -0.33 -0.21
CA ARG A 55 -18.67 0.56 0.93
C ARG A 55 -17.60 0.31 1.99
N THR A 56 -17.31 -0.94 2.28
CA THR A 56 -16.28 -1.34 3.26
C THR A 56 -14.88 -1.00 2.73
N GLN A 57 -14.62 -1.25 1.44
CA GLN A 57 -13.39 -0.83 0.78
C GLN A 57 -13.20 0.69 0.88
N SER A 58 -14.24 1.48 0.57
CA SER A 58 -14.19 2.95 0.65
C SER A 58 -13.92 3.45 2.07
N ALA A 59 -14.49 2.83 3.10
CA ALA A 59 -14.25 3.19 4.49
C ALA A 59 -12.78 3.00 4.91
N LEU A 60 -12.15 1.89 4.50
CA LEU A 60 -10.73 1.66 4.73
C LEU A 60 -9.87 2.70 4.00
N LEU A 61 -10.16 2.92 2.71
CA LEU A 61 -9.38 3.84 1.87
C LEU A 61 -9.49 5.30 2.34
N GLN A 62 -10.64 5.69 2.87
CA GLN A 62 -10.81 7.00 3.49
C GLN A 62 -9.94 7.12 4.74
N ALA A 63 -9.97 6.14 5.63
CA ALA A 63 -9.12 6.13 6.82
C ALA A 63 -7.62 6.16 6.49
N MET A 64 -7.21 5.51 5.39
CA MET A 64 -5.82 5.56 4.88
C MET A 64 -5.42 6.96 4.42
N GLU A 65 -6.32 7.67 3.74
CA GLU A 65 -6.04 8.99 3.16
C GLU A 65 -6.09 10.09 4.23
N GLU A 66 -7.10 10.07 5.08
CA GLU A 66 -7.32 11.10 6.10
C GLU A 66 -6.47 10.89 7.36
N GLY A 67 -5.94 9.68 7.58
CA GLY A 67 -5.24 9.32 8.81
C GLY A 67 -6.15 9.37 10.05
N ALA A 68 -7.46 9.31 9.86
CA ALA A 68 -8.47 9.40 10.89
C ALA A 68 -9.78 8.73 10.45
N VAL A 69 -10.67 8.45 11.38
CA VAL A 69 -12.06 8.03 11.14
C VAL A 69 -13.01 8.99 11.82
N THR A 70 -14.13 9.31 11.17
CA THR A 70 -15.18 10.16 11.74
C THR A 70 -16.44 9.35 11.96
N VAL A 71 -16.92 9.31 13.21
CA VAL A 71 -18.15 8.62 13.63
C VAL A 71 -18.95 9.58 14.49
N ASP A 72 -20.25 9.80 14.16
CA ASP A 72 -21.16 10.67 14.89
C ASP A 72 -20.55 12.07 15.17
N ASN A 73 -20.00 12.71 14.15
CA ASN A 73 -19.34 14.02 14.20
C ASN A 73 -18.07 14.10 15.07
N ASN A 74 -17.57 12.97 15.59
CA ASN A 74 -16.31 12.90 16.31
C ASN A 74 -15.24 12.28 15.43
N THR A 75 -14.07 12.91 15.35
CA THR A 75 -12.93 12.43 14.58
C THR A 75 -11.90 11.77 15.50
N TYR A 76 -11.53 10.54 15.17
CA TYR A 76 -10.59 9.72 15.91
C TYR A 76 -9.34 9.51 15.05
N PRO A 77 -8.17 10.04 15.44
CA PRO A 77 -6.94 9.86 14.66
C PRO A 77 -6.48 8.40 14.69
N VAL A 78 -5.99 7.91 13.56
CA VAL A 78 -5.36 6.59 13.47
C VAL A 78 -3.98 6.64 14.16
N PRO A 79 -3.62 5.65 14.99
CA PRO A 79 -2.33 5.61 15.67
C PRO A 79 -1.16 5.64 14.67
N GLN A 80 -0.13 6.44 15.00
CA GLN A 80 1.08 6.52 14.16
C GLN A 80 2.23 5.64 14.72
N PRO A 81 3.06 5.03 13.86
CA PRO A 81 2.93 4.96 12.40
C PRO A 81 1.71 4.14 12.00
N PHE A 82 1.06 4.50 10.90
CA PHE A 82 -0.04 3.72 10.32
C PHE A 82 0.43 3.11 8.99
N ILE A 83 0.30 1.80 8.87
CA ILE A 83 0.69 1.03 7.70
C ILE A 83 -0.46 0.08 7.35
N VAL A 84 -0.90 0.11 6.10
CA VAL A 84 -1.89 -0.84 5.57
C VAL A 84 -1.22 -1.73 4.54
N ILE A 85 -1.36 -3.03 4.74
CA ILE A 85 -1.02 -4.07 3.76
C ILE A 85 -2.33 -4.71 3.32
N ALA A 86 -2.65 -4.64 2.04
CA ALA A 86 -3.83 -5.28 1.50
C ALA A 86 -3.44 -6.39 0.52
N THR A 87 -4.15 -7.51 0.58
CA THR A 87 -4.03 -8.56 -0.43
C THR A 87 -5.26 -8.58 -1.33
N GLN A 88 -5.07 -8.96 -2.58
CA GLN A 88 -6.11 -9.25 -3.53
C GLN A 88 -5.85 -10.61 -4.16
N ASN A 89 -6.87 -11.43 -4.29
CA ASN A 89 -6.79 -12.66 -5.05
C ASN A 89 -7.36 -12.41 -6.45
N PRO A 90 -6.54 -12.40 -7.51
CA PRO A 90 -6.99 -12.12 -8.88
C PRO A 90 -7.80 -13.26 -9.50
N THR A 91 -7.68 -14.49 -8.97
CA THR A 91 -8.41 -15.65 -9.48
C THR A 91 -9.84 -15.61 -8.94
N GLY A 92 -10.75 -15.18 -9.82
CA GLY A 92 -12.15 -14.87 -9.56
C GLY A 92 -12.95 -15.97 -8.86
N ALA A 93 -12.97 -15.95 -7.55
CA ALA A 93 -14.07 -16.54 -6.83
C ALA A 93 -15.35 -15.74 -7.13
N LYS A 94 -16.47 -16.42 -7.37
CA LYS A 94 -17.77 -15.75 -7.55
C LYS A 94 -18.01 -14.79 -6.38
N GLY A 95 -18.21 -13.51 -6.69
CA GLY A 95 -18.48 -12.47 -5.71
C GLY A 95 -17.28 -11.60 -5.29
N THR A 96 -16.12 -11.74 -5.93
CA THR A 96 -15.01 -10.80 -5.75
C THR A 96 -15.19 -9.57 -6.64
N GLN A 97 -15.07 -8.40 -6.06
CA GLN A 97 -15.08 -7.13 -6.78
C GLN A 97 -13.68 -6.51 -6.71
N MET A 98 -12.95 -6.51 -7.82
CA MET A 98 -11.64 -5.84 -7.88
C MET A 98 -11.79 -4.38 -7.49
N LEU A 99 -10.76 -3.86 -6.83
CA LEU A 99 -10.71 -2.43 -6.51
C LEU A 99 -10.70 -1.62 -7.81
N PRO A 100 -11.55 -0.58 -7.92
CA PRO A 100 -11.49 0.35 -9.04
C PRO A 100 -10.12 1.04 -9.14
N ASP A 101 -9.68 1.40 -10.35
CA ASP A 101 -8.37 2.02 -10.58
C ASP A 101 -8.16 3.30 -9.75
N SER A 102 -9.21 4.12 -9.56
CA SER A 102 -9.18 5.30 -8.71
C SER A 102 -8.93 4.99 -7.23
N GLN A 103 -9.24 3.79 -6.79
CA GLN A 103 -8.97 3.31 -5.43
C GLN A 103 -7.58 2.68 -5.33
N MET A 104 -7.13 2.01 -6.40
CA MET A 104 -5.77 1.48 -6.49
C MET A 104 -4.70 2.59 -6.40
N ASP A 105 -4.97 3.78 -6.94
CA ASP A 105 -4.07 4.95 -6.87
C ASP A 105 -3.76 5.41 -5.43
N ARG A 106 -4.50 4.96 -4.42
CA ARG A 106 -4.28 5.29 -3.00
C ARG A 106 -3.20 4.42 -2.36
N PHE A 107 -2.89 3.25 -2.92
CA PHE A 107 -1.80 2.40 -2.45
C PHE A 107 -0.46 2.91 -2.95
N MET A 108 0.54 2.97 -2.08
CA MET A 108 1.85 3.51 -2.41
C MET A 108 2.60 2.64 -3.43
N LEU A 109 2.49 1.32 -3.30
CA LEU A 109 3.08 0.36 -4.23
C LEU A 109 2.24 -0.92 -4.31
N ARG A 110 2.44 -1.67 -5.39
CA ARG A 110 1.87 -3.01 -5.59
C ARG A 110 2.96 -4.00 -5.90
N LEU A 111 2.97 -5.10 -5.16
CA LEU A 111 3.90 -6.20 -5.33
C LEU A 111 3.16 -7.47 -5.77
N SER A 112 3.83 -8.31 -6.54
CA SER A 112 3.38 -9.66 -6.84
C SER A 112 4.34 -10.65 -6.20
N ILE A 113 3.81 -11.55 -5.36
CA ILE A 113 4.64 -12.56 -4.68
C ILE A 113 4.99 -13.72 -5.64
N GLY A 114 4.08 -14.06 -6.58
CA GLY A 114 4.22 -15.22 -7.45
C GLY A 114 4.11 -16.55 -6.69
N TYR A 115 4.59 -17.61 -7.32
CA TYR A 115 4.74 -18.92 -6.69
C TYR A 115 6.14 -19.10 -6.12
N PRO A 116 6.29 -19.86 -5.02
CA PRO A 116 7.61 -20.22 -4.51
C PRO A 116 8.36 -21.10 -5.52
N SER A 117 9.70 -21.16 -5.40
CA SER A 117 10.47 -22.17 -6.11
C SER A 117 10.13 -23.58 -5.58
N PRO A 118 10.37 -24.64 -6.36
CA PRO A 118 10.16 -26.01 -5.87
C PRO A 118 10.94 -26.31 -4.57
N GLU A 119 12.13 -25.74 -4.43
CA GLU A 119 12.97 -25.86 -3.25
C GLU A 119 12.36 -25.16 -2.03
N ASP A 120 11.85 -23.93 -2.21
CA ASP A 120 11.19 -23.16 -1.16
C ASP A 120 9.86 -23.81 -0.76
N GLU A 121 9.11 -24.33 -1.72
CA GLU A 121 7.87 -25.07 -1.46
C GLU A 121 8.13 -26.33 -0.63
N ALA A 122 9.16 -27.10 -0.96
CA ALA A 122 9.59 -28.26 -0.18
C ALA A 122 10.01 -27.87 1.24
N GLU A 123 10.73 -26.76 1.40
CA GLU A 123 11.11 -26.24 2.72
C GLU A 123 9.89 -25.78 3.53
N MET A 124 8.93 -25.14 2.91
CA MET A 124 7.68 -24.74 3.55
C MET A 124 6.93 -25.96 4.12
N ILE A 125 6.87 -27.06 3.36
CA ILE A 125 6.26 -28.33 3.82
C ILE A 125 7.04 -28.88 5.03
N ARG A 126 8.37 -28.91 4.99
CA ARG A 126 9.22 -29.40 6.10
C ARG A 126 9.03 -28.55 7.36
N ARG A 127 8.96 -27.23 7.24
CA ARG A 127 8.72 -26.31 8.37
C ARG A 127 7.36 -26.55 9.01
N LYS A 128 6.33 -26.75 8.20
CA LYS A 128 4.99 -27.06 8.70
C LYS A 128 4.97 -28.37 9.48
N GLN A 129 5.68 -29.40 9.01
CA GLN A 129 5.80 -30.69 9.72
C GLN A 129 6.55 -30.56 11.06
N LYS A 130 7.50 -29.64 11.17
CA LYS A 130 8.26 -29.37 12.39
C LYS A 130 7.57 -28.42 13.36
N SER A 131 6.34 -27.98 13.05
CA SER A 131 5.56 -27.02 13.87
C SER A 131 6.38 -25.79 14.29
N ILE A 132 7.22 -25.26 13.38
CA ILE A 132 7.97 -24.04 13.67
C ILE A 132 6.97 -22.90 13.84
N SER A 133 6.82 -22.45 15.08
CA SER A 133 5.91 -21.38 15.45
C SER A 133 6.45 -20.02 15.02
N LEU A 134 5.54 -19.11 14.65
CA LEU A 134 5.85 -17.69 14.46
C LEU A 134 6.30 -16.99 15.76
N ASP A 135 6.11 -17.64 16.91
CA ASP A 135 6.55 -17.13 18.22
C ASP A 135 8.07 -16.96 18.33
N SER A 136 8.83 -17.61 17.42
CA SER A 136 10.29 -17.46 17.33
C SER A 136 10.73 -16.13 16.71
N VAL A 137 9.82 -15.38 16.07
CA VAL A 137 10.12 -14.08 15.44
C VAL A 137 10.30 -13.02 16.53
N GLN A 138 11.50 -12.44 16.59
CA GLN A 138 11.82 -11.40 17.54
C GLN A 138 11.63 -10.02 16.93
N GLN A 139 11.29 -9.05 17.77
CA GLN A 139 11.23 -7.65 17.39
C GLN A 139 12.62 -7.14 17.02
N VAL A 140 12.80 -6.61 15.80
CA VAL A 140 14.07 -6.04 15.32
C VAL A 140 14.06 -4.50 15.28
N VAL A 141 12.87 -3.88 15.25
CA VAL A 141 12.69 -2.42 15.24
C VAL A 141 11.55 -2.06 16.18
N SER A 142 11.79 -1.08 17.05
CA SER A 142 10.74 -0.51 17.91
C SER A 142 9.89 0.49 17.13
N LYS A 143 8.71 0.83 17.70
CA LYS A 143 7.85 1.88 17.16
C LYS A 143 8.55 3.24 17.11
N SER A 144 9.33 3.60 18.11
CA SER A 144 10.08 4.86 18.18
C SER A 144 11.16 4.93 17.10
N GLU A 145 11.92 3.84 16.92
CA GLU A 145 12.92 3.75 15.86
C GLU A 145 12.28 3.86 14.46
N LEU A 146 11.13 3.20 14.23
CA LEU A 146 10.41 3.33 12.96
C LEU A 146 9.95 4.78 12.70
N MET A 147 9.50 5.49 13.73
CA MET A 147 9.14 6.91 13.60
C MET A 147 10.37 7.78 13.30
N GLN A 148 11.51 7.50 13.92
CA GLN A 148 12.78 8.17 13.61
C GLN A 148 13.21 7.89 12.16
N ILE A 149 13.19 6.63 11.71
CA ILE A 149 13.48 6.25 10.32
C ILE A 149 12.59 7.03 9.34
N ARG A 150 11.29 7.16 9.61
CA ARG A 150 10.39 7.96 8.75
C ARG A 150 10.80 9.43 8.67
N GLN A 151 11.28 10.02 9.75
CA GLN A 151 11.80 11.39 9.75
C GLN A 151 13.10 11.50 8.92
N GLU A 152 14.03 10.57 9.10
CA GLU A 152 15.27 10.51 8.32
C GLU A 152 14.99 10.35 6.83
N VAL A 153 14.10 9.42 6.44
CA VAL A 153 13.66 9.24 5.05
C VAL A 153 13.04 10.51 4.49
N SER A 154 12.22 11.21 5.26
CA SER A 154 11.60 12.46 4.80
C SER A 154 12.63 13.57 4.54
N ALA A 155 13.75 13.57 5.26
CA ALA A 155 14.84 14.52 5.15
C ALA A 155 15.81 14.21 4.00
N VAL A 156 15.74 13.02 3.38
CA VAL A 156 16.58 12.66 2.22
C VAL A 156 16.42 13.69 1.11
N PHE A 157 17.54 14.24 0.63
CA PHE A 157 17.56 15.29 -0.37
C PHE A 157 17.21 14.75 -1.76
N VAL A 158 16.45 15.54 -2.52
CA VAL A 158 16.13 15.26 -3.93
C VAL A 158 16.52 16.47 -4.74
N LYS A 159 17.50 16.32 -5.65
CA LYS A 159 17.95 17.37 -6.54
C LYS A 159 16.89 17.71 -7.58
N ASP A 160 16.79 18.98 -8.01
CA ASP A 160 15.76 19.43 -8.95
C ASP A 160 15.75 18.63 -10.25
N GLU A 161 16.92 18.26 -10.79
CA GLU A 161 16.99 17.43 -12.00
C GLU A 161 16.42 16.02 -11.80
N VAL A 162 16.45 15.49 -10.56
CA VAL A 162 15.81 14.20 -10.22
C VAL A 162 14.29 14.39 -10.06
N VAL A 163 13.85 15.53 -9.54
CA VAL A 163 12.42 15.89 -9.51
C VAL A 163 11.86 15.97 -10.93
N ASP A 164 12.56 16.68 -11.83
CA ASP A 164 12.19 16.80 -13.25
C ASP A 164 12.16 15.43 -13.93
N TYR A 165 13.11 14.55 -13.60
CA TYR A 165 13.16 13.19 -14.12
C TYR A 165 11.94 12.37 -13.68
N ILE A 166 11.51 12.46 -12.42
CA ILE A 166 10.30 11.82 -11.91
C ILE A 166 9.07 12.32 -12.67
N VAL A 167 8.96 13.65 -12.86
CA VAL A 167 7.85 14.26 -13.58
C VAL A 167 7.82 13.82 -15.05
N GLN A 168 8.99 13.75 -15.71
CA GLN A 168 9.09 13.26 -17.09
C GLN A 168 8.68 11.79 -17.21
N LEU A 169 9.10 10.92 -16.29
CA LEU A 169 8.69 9.50 -16.26
C LEU A 169 7.17 9.36 -16.12
N CYS A 170 6.56 10.09 -15.18
CA CYS A 170 5.10 10.09 -15.01
C CYS A 170 4.40 10.71 -16.23
N GLY A 171 4.95 11.79 -16.79
CA GLY A 171 4.48 12.43 -18.03
C GLY A 171 4.48 11.48 -19.22
N ALA A 172 5.54 10.68 -19.38
CA ALA A 172 5.66 9.70 -20.46
C ALA A 172 4.53 8.65 -20.40
N THR A 173 4.07 8.25 -19.21
CA THR A 173 2.91 7.34 -19.08
C THR A 173 1.61 7.96 -19.58
N ARG A 174 1.47 9.29 -19.52
CA ARG A 174 0.26 10.01 -20.00
C ARG A 174 0.22 10.17 -21.52
N ASN A 175 1.36 10.06 -22.17
CA ASN A 175 1.53 10.26 -23.60
C ASN A 175 1.74 8.94 -24.37
N ASP A 176 1.77 7.80 -23.69
CA ASP A 176 1.93 6.51 -24.33
C ASP A 176 0.57 6.01 -24.88
N PRO A 177 0.46 5.71 -26.19
CA PRO A 177 -0.82 5.30 -26.81
C PRO A 177 -1.37 3.96 -26.29
N ARG A 178 -0.55 3.19 -25.58
CA ARG A 178 -0.95 1.91 -24.97
C ARG A 178 -1.56 2.09 -23.58
N ILE A 179 -1.60 3.33 -23.08
CA ILE A 179 -2.11 3.69 -21.75
C ILE A 179 -3.28 4.66 -21.94
N LEU A 180 -4.49 4.26 -21.53
CA LEU A 180 -5.69 5.10 -21.62
C LEU A 180 -5.67 6.21 -20.56
N GLN A 181 -5.18 5.89 -19.36
CA GLN A 181 -5.00 6.87 -18.29
C GLN A 181 -3.63 6.69 -17.65
N GLY A 182 -2.77 7.70 -17.76
CA GLY A 182 -1.43 7.71 -17.19
C GLY A 182 -1.41 8.09 -15.70
N ALA A 183 -0.21 8.09 -15.14
CA ALA A 183 0.03 8.35 -13.72
C ALA A 183 -0.48 9.72 -13.25
N SER A 184 -1.18 9.76 -12.12
CA SER A 184 -1.67 10.98 -11.48
C SER A 184 -0.51 11.77 -10.81
N PRO A 185 -0.72 13.05 -10.41
CA PRO A 185 0.25 13.75 -9.57
C PRO A 185 0.53 13.05 -8.23
N ARG A 186 -0.46 12.33 -7.68
CA ARG A 186 -0.27 11.48 -6.48
C ARG A 186 0.79 10.41 -6.71
N ALA A 187 0.85 9.85 -7.90
CA ALA A 187 1.86 8.88 -8.28
C ALA A 187 3.28 9.46 -8.26
N SER A 188 3.46 10.71 -8.73
CA SER A 188 4.77 11.40 -8.68
C SER A 188 5.22 11.63 -7.22
N LEU A 189 4.30 12.00 -6.33
CA LEU A 189 4.59 12.16 -4.89
C LEU A 189 4.95 10.82 -4.24
N ALA A 190 4.21 9.76 -4.56
CA ALA A 190 4.51 8.42 -4.05
C ALA A 190 5.87 7.92 -4.55
N LEU A 191 6.18 8.11 -5.84
CA LEU A 191 7.45 7.73 -6.44
C LEU A 191 8.63 8.48 -5.79
N THR A 192 8.46 9.78 -5.51
CA THR A 192 9.46 10.58 -4.79
C THR A 192 9.70 10.03 -3.38
N SER A 193 8.64 9.72 -2.64
CA SER A 193 8.75 9.19 -1.28
C SER A 193 9.43 7.82 -1.24
N LEU A 194 9.10 6.94 -2.19
CA LEU A 194 9.71 5.62 -2.31
C LEU A 194 11.18 5.70 -2.76
N ALA A 195 11.51 6.64 -3.66
CA ALA A 195 12.91 6.86 -4.07
C ALA A 195 13.77 7.36 -2.90
N LYS A 196 13.22 8.23 -2.03
CA LYS A 196 13.88 8.64 -0.78
C LYS A 196 14.12 7.45 0.15
N ALA A 197 13.11 6.59 0.34
CA ALA A 197 13.25 5.38 1.15
C ALA A 197 14.29 4.43 0.56
N THR A 198 14.31 4.26 -0.76
CA THR A 198 15.31 3.44 -1.47
C THR A 198 16.73 3.97 -1.24
N ALA A 199 16.94 5.28 -1.36
CA ALA A 199 18.23 5.92 -1.10
C ALA A 199 18.67 5.72 0.36
N TRP A 200 17.78 5.93 1.32
CA TRP A 200 18.05 5.74 2.75
C TRP A 200 18.45 4.30 3.07
N ILE A 201 17.73 3.30 2.55
CA ILE A 201 18.08 1.86 2.73
C ILE A 201 19.46 1.55 2.17
N GLN A 202 19.90 2.28 1.13
CA GLN A 202 21.25 2.16 0.57
C GLN A 202 22.30 3.03 1.31
N GLY A 203 21.96 3.55 2.49
CA GLY A 203 22.85 4.34 3.34
C GLY A 203 23.18 5.74 2.79
N ARG A 204 22.28 6.34 2.00
CA ARG A 204 22.49 7.67 1.39
C ARG A 204 21.43 8.66 1.88
N ASP A 205 21.81 9.91 2.00
CA ASP A 205 20.99 11.05 2.34
C ASP A 205 20.51 11.87 1.11
N TYR A 206 20.74 11.33 -0.10
CA TYR A 206 20.29 11.90 -1.37
C TYR A 206 19.82 10.84 -2.35
N VAL A 207 18.85 11.22 -3.20
CA VAL A 207 18.26 10.34 -4.22
C VAL A 207 19.08 10.39 -5.51
N LEU A 208 19.30 9.21 -6.10
CA LEU A 208 19.88 9.05 -7.43
C LEU A 208 18.80 8.59 -8.45
N PRO A 209 18.98 8.86 -9.75
CA PRO A 209 18.03 8.40 -10.78
C PRO A 209 17.81 6.89 -10.78
N ARG A 210 18.81 6.10 -10.38
CA ARG A 210 18.68 4.64 -10.25
C ARG A 210 17.67 4.22 -9.17
N ASP A 211 17.54 5.00 -8.09
CA ASP A 211 16.57 4.71 -7.01
C ASP A 211 15.14 4.89 -7.51
N VAL A 212 14.93 5.95 -8.32
CA VAL A 212 13.66 6.20 -9.00
C VAL A 212 13.32 5.04 -9.95
N ARG A 213 14.28 4.62 -10.79
CA ARG A 213 14.08 3.52 -11.73
C ARG A 213 13.79 2.19 -11.05
N PHE A 214 14.47 1.92 -9.94
CA PHE A 214 14.30 0.68 -9.18
C PHE A 214 12.86 0.47 -8.73
N ILE A 215 12.21 1.51 -8.22
CA ILE A 215 10.86 1.41 -7.67
C ILE A 215 9.77 1.86 -8.66
N PHE A 216 10.13 2.36 -9.85
CA PHE A 216 9.20 2.98 -10.79
C PHE A 216 8.04 2.08 -11.16
N ARG A 217 8.31 0.83 -11.54
CA ARG A 217 7.28 -0.11 -11.95
C ARG A 217 6.31 -0.41 -10.83
N ASP A 218 6.80 -0.79 -9.66
CA ASP A 218 5.99 -1.22 -8.52
C ASP A 218 5.14 -0.08 -7.95
N CYS A 219 5.61 1.17 -8.13
CA CYS A 219 4.88 2.37 -7.74
C CYS A 219 3.84 2.80 -8.77
N ILE A 220 4.09 2.61 -10.07
CA ILE A 220 3.30 3.25 -11.13
C ILE A 220 2.34 2.28 -11.83
N GLU A 221 2.74 1.05 -12.12
CA GLU A 221 1.99 0.11 -12.97
C GLU A 221 0.53 -0.08 -12.54
N HIS A 222 0.27 -0.17 -11.25
CA HIS A 222 -1.09 -0.39 -10.71
C HIS A 222 -1.99 0.84 -10.73
N ARG A 223 -1.45 1.99 -11.13
CA ARG A 223 -2.16 3.29 -11.22
C ARG A 223 -2.55 3.64 -12.64
N LEU A 224 -2.18 2.79 -13.60
CA LEU A 224 -2.39 3.01 -15.01
C LEU A 224 -3.61 2.25 -15.50
N LEU A 225 -4.43 2.89 -16.34
CA LEU A 225 -5.47 2.21 -17.10
C LEU A 225 -4.90 1.85 -18.47
N TRP A 226 -4.82 0.57 -18.73
CA TRP A 226 -4.23 0.03 -19.95
C TRP A 226 -5.25 -0.06 -21.10
N SER A 227 -4.81 0.17 -22.32
CA SER A 227 -5.66 -0.04 -23.52
C SER A 227 -5.93 -1.53 -23.79
N ASP A 228 -4.97 -2.39 -23.41
CA ASP A 228 -5.13 -3.84 -23.40
C ASP A 228 -4.76 -4.37 -22.01
N ALA A 229 -5.76 -4.83 -21.26
CA ALA A 229 -5.60 -5.31 -19.89
C ALA A 229 -5.18 -6.80 -19.81
N SER A 230 -5.00 -7.49 -20.94
CA SER A 230 -4.96 -8.95 -20.98
C SER A 230 -3.58 -9.56 -20.71
N ASP A 231 -2.46 -8.82 -20.87
CA ASP A 231 -1.12 -9.37 -20.72
C ASP A 231 -0.23 -8.58 -19.73
N PRO A 232 -0.08 -9.06 -18.49
CA PRO A 232 0.83 -8.44 -17.50
C PRO A 232 2.31 -8.41 -17.93
N ARG A 233 2.74 -9.29 -18.85
CA ARG A 233 4.12 -9.28 -19.37
C ARG A 233 4.32 -8.11 -20.32
N ALA A 234 3.33 -7.86 -21.18
CA ALA A 234 3.33 -6.69 -22.08
C ALA A 234 3.39 -5.38 -21.27
N HIS A 235 2.66 -5.28 -20.15
CA HIS A 235 2.72 -4.13 -19.25
C HIS A 235 4.13 -3.91 -18.69
N ALA A 236 4.82 -4.97 -18.28
CA ALA A 236 6.20 -4.88 -17.80
C ALA A 236 7.16 -4.37 -18.88
N ASP A 237 6.99 -4.81 -20.12
CA ASP A 237 7.81 -4.37 -21.26
C ASP A 237 7.55 -2.90 -21.60
N ILE A 238 6.29 -2.47 -21.56
CA ILE A 238 5.91 -1.07 -21.74
C ILE A 238 6.54 -0.19 -20.63
N MET A 239 6.44 -0.59 -19.37
CA MET A 239 7.05 0.14 -18.25
C MET A 239 8.57 0.25 -18.41
N ARG A 240 9.23 -0.81 -18.85
CA ARG A 240 10.68 -0.79 -19.16
C ARG A 240 11.00 0.15 -20.32
N SER A 241 10.20 0.12 -21.38
CA SER A 241 10.34 1.01 -22.52
C SER A 241 10.20 2.48 -22.12
N ILE A 242 9.19 2.83 -21.33
CA ILE A 242 8.98 4.19 -20.78
C ILE A 242 10.17 4.61 -19.93
N ALA A 243 10.62 3.78 -18.99
CA ALA A 243 11.77 4.08 -18.14
C ALA A 243 13.07 4.26 -18.94
N GLY A 244 13.21 3.54 -20.07
CA GLY A 244 14.36 3.63 -20.98
C GLY A 244 14.33 4.84 -21.91
N SER A 245 13.14 5.37 -22.23
CA SER A 245 12.99 6.51 -23.15
C SER A 245 13.37 7.85 -22.54
N ILE A 246 13.36 7.97 -21.22
CA ILE A 246 13.69 9.20 -20.50
C ILE A 246 15.15 9.13 -20.05
N LYS A 247 15.93 10.11 -20.51
CA LYS A 247 17.35 10.21 -20.13
C LYS A 247 17.48 10.55 -18.65
N ALA A 248 18.20 9.71 -17.91
CA ALA A 248 18.52 9.98 -16.53
C ALA A 248 19.47 11.20 -16.43
N PRO A 249 19.28 12.12 -15.47
CA PRO A 249 20.25 13.15 -15.18
C PRO A 249 21.57 12.55 -14.69
N ASN A 250 22.67 13.30 -14.87
CA ASN A 250 24.02 12.89 -14.46
C ASN A 250 24.21 13.01 -12.96
#